data_b89f5786b708cbefb0f1abf541053ffc
#
_entry.id   b89f5786b708cbefb0f1abf541053ffc
#
_cell.length_a   1.000
_cell.length_b   1.000
_cell.length_c   1.000
_cell.angle_alpha   90.00
_cell.angle_beta   90.00
_cell.angle_gamma   90.00
#
_symmetry.space_group_name_H-M   'P 1'
#
loop_
_entity.id
_entity.type
_entity.pdbx_description
1 polymer ?
#
loop_
_entity_poly.entity_id
_entity_poly.type
_entity_poly.pdbx_seq_one_letter_code
_entity_poly.pdbx_strand_id
1 'polypeptide(L)'
;VAEEAMPSREQEVAEEPLPEIADVVLDPEEMAELLDENVLERAISEEMPELTLSEEEKEIFSYFMPIDGMENTICQALTGVRYRLENKKNSASGNIIIQGGVGSGKTMLASNLIKVLQIETDKLTGNVGKIDAEQLNKKDVALVLSKVSGGCLIIEGAGRLSERTQETMRQLMSQENCDVLVLMEDQKKRIDKMLSHNSAFAAMFTSDAA
;
A
#
# COMPACT_ATOMS: atom_id res chain seq x y z
N VAL A 1 -41.35 -13.62 -55.76
CA VAL A 1 -40.74 -13.98 -54.55
C VAL A 1 -39.28 -13.53 -54.65
N ALA A 2 -38.96 -12.36 -54.18
CA ALA A 2 -37.65 -11.73 -54.27
C ALA A 2 -36.91 -11.89 -52.96
N GLU A 3 -35.72 -12.40 -53.05
CA GLU A 3 -34.69 -12.48 -52.03
C GLU A 3 -33.85 -11.19 -52.13
N GLU A 4 -33.97 -10.28 -51.17
CA GLU A 4 -33.14 -9.09 -51.08
C GLU A 4 -31.93 -9.37 -50.18
N ALA A 5 -30.76 -9.41 -50.78
CA ALA A 5 -29.46 -9.47 -50.13
C ALA A 5 -29.11 -8.11 -49.51
N MET A 6 -28.83 -8.06 -48.21
CA MET A 6 -28.20 -6.91 -47.58
C MET A 6 -26.67 -6.92 -47.83
N PRO A 7 -26.07 -5.76 -48.14
CA PRO A 7 -24.62 -5.68 -48.24
C PRO A 7 -23.97 -5.51 -46.87
N SER A 8 -23.03 -6.38 -46.60
CA SER A 8 -22.08 -6.30 -45.47
C SER A 8 -21.19 -5.06 -45.62
N ARG A 9 -21.28 -4.15 -44.68
CA ARG A 9 -20.38 -2.99 -44.61
C ARG A 9 -19.26 -3.34 -43.65
N GLU A 10 -18.17 -3.83 -44.17
CA GLU A 10 -16.92 -3.90 -43.47
C GLU A 10 -16.47 -2.44 -43.18
N GLN A 11 -16.49 -2.03 -41.92
CA GLN A 11 -15.82 -0.82 -41.51
C GLN A 11 -14.35 -1.14 -41.30
N GLU A 12 -13.55 -0.70 -42.23
CA GLU A 12 -12.11 -0.61 -42.14
C GLU A 12 -11.75 0.38 -41.03
N VAL A 13 -11.30 -0.15 -39.88
CA VAL A 13 -10.75 0.65 -38.80
C VAL A 13 -9.37 1.11 -39.25
N ALA A 14 -9.25 2.38 -39.61
CA ALA A 14 -7.95 3.00 -39.85
C ALA A 14 -7.10 2.94 -38.58
N GLU A 15 -6.03 2.15 -38.62
CA GLU A 15 -4.97 2.19 -37.61
C GLU A 15 -4.28 3.56 -37.70
N GLU A 16 -4.44 4.40 -36.68
CA GLU A 16 -3.61 5.59 -36.52
C GLU A 16 -2.16 5.15 -36.30
N PRO A 17 -1.19 5.71 -37.04
CA PRO A 17 0.21 5.36 -36.83
C PRO A 17 0.65 5.82 -35.44
N LEU A 18 1.28 4.91 -34.70
CA LEU A 18 1.95 5.22 -33.43
C LEU A 18 2.95 6.37 -33.66
N PRO A 19 3.05 7.33 -32.73
CA PRO A 19 4.04 8.39 -32.84
C PRO A 19 5.45 7.77 -32.92
N GLU A 20 6.21 8.17 -33.93
CA GLU A 20 7.62 7.81 -34.07
C GLU A 20 8.34 8.24 -32.77
N ILE A 21 8.89 7.25 -32.06
CA ILE A 21 9.83 7.52 -30.98
C ILE A 21 11.06 8.11 -31.64
N ALA A 22 11.23 9.42 -31.52
CA ALA A 22 12.46 10.07 -31.95
C ALA A 22 13.61 9.41 -31.18
N ASP A 23 14.55 8.80 -31.90
CA ASP A 23 15.80 8.35 -31.32
C ASP A 23 16.53 9.57 -30.74
N VAL A 24 16.38 9.77 -29.43
CA VAL A 24 17.17 10.74 -28.69
C VAL A 24 18.57 10.14 -28.55
N VAL A 25 19.40 10.41 -29.54
CA VAL A 25 20.84 10.13 -29.49
C VAL A 25 21.44 11.21 -28.58
N LEU A 26 21.64 10.90 -27.30
CA LEU A 26 22.38 11.78 -26.40
C LEU A 26 23.84 11.85 -26.86
N ASP A 27 24.38 13.09 -26.90
CA ASP A 27 25.78 13.34 -27.20
C ASP A 27 26.65 12.60 -26.13
N PRO A 28 27.78 11.98 -26.54
CA PRO A 28 28.70 11.34 -25.59
C PRO A 28 29.17 12.26 -24.44
N GLU A 29 29.23 13.59 -24.66
CA GLU A 29 29.56 14.56 -23.61
C GLU A 29 28.40 14.75 -22.64
N GLU A 30 27.13 14.76 -23.08
CA GLU A 30 25.95 14.80 -22.20
C GLU A 30 25.80 13.50 -21.40
N MET A 31 26.17 12.37 -22.00
CA MET A 31 26.21 11.08 -21.25
C MET A 31 27.32 11.07 -20.19
N ALA A 32 28.46 11.71 -20.46
CA ALA A 32 29.54 11.78 -19.49
C ALA A 32 29.19 12.69 -18.31
N GLU A 33 28.44 13.79 -18.52
CA GLU A 33 27.92 14.62 -17.43
C GLU A 33 26.88 13.90 -16.57
N LEU A 34 26.03 13.06 -17.18
CA LEU A 34 25.04 12.25 -16.44
C LEU A 34 25.69 11.10 -15.63
N LEU A 35 26.90 10.69 -16.00
CA LEU A 35 27.68 9.64 -15.33
C LEU A 35 28.73 10.21 -14.36
N ASP A 36 28.82 11.53 -14.19
CA ASP A 36 29.71 12.12 -13.18
C ASP A 36 29.21 11.72 -11.79
N GLU A 37 30.04 10.95 -11.07
CA GLU A 37 29.78 10.49 -9.69
C GLU A 37 29.44 11.68 -8.77
N ASN A 38 29.99 12.88 -9.05
CA ASN A 38 29.67 14.09 -8.30
C ASN A 38 28.24 14.62 -8.56
N VAL A 39 27.67 14.38 -9.75
CA VAL A 39 26.27 14.74 -10.05
C VAL A 39 25.35 13.75 -9.35
N LEU A 40 25.71 12.48 -9.36
CA LEU A 40 24.97 11.43 -8.62
C LEU A 40 25.06 11.64 -7.11
N GLU A 41 26.25 11.98 -6.57
CA GLU A 41 26.41 12.33 -5.16
C GLU A 41 25.67 13.62 -4.77
N ARG A 42 25.61 14.61 -5.66
CA ARG A 42 24.79 15.82 -5.44
C ARG A 42 23.31 15.52 -5.50
N ALA A 43 22.84 14.71 -6.45
CA ALA A 43 21.44 14.29 -6.53
C ALA A 43 21.02 13.41 -5.34
N ILE A 44 21.97 12.65 -4.76
CA ILE A 44 21.76 11.87 -3.54
C ILE A 44 21.89 12.76 -2.30
N SER A 45 22.68 13.84 -2.34
CA SER A 45 22.87 14.79 -1.24
C SER A 45 21.89 15.96 -1.25
N GLU A 46 21.19 16.23 -2.34
CA GLU A 46 20.05 17.14 -2.36
C GLU A 46 18.87 16.47 -1.64
N GLU A 47 18.95 16.50 -0.32
CA GLU A 47 17.87 16.43 0.65
C GLU A 47 16.66 15.55 0.22
N MET A 48 16.81 14.25 0.37
CA MET A 48 15.64 13.54 0.85
C MET A 48 15.33 14.18 2.22
N PRO A 49 14.17 14.85 2.40
CA PRO A 49 13.84 15.40 3.70
C PRO A 49 14.01 14.28 4.70
N GLU A 50 14.81 14.50 5.74
CA GLU A 50 14.90 13.52 6.82
C GLU A 50 13.47 13.26 7.27
N LEU A 51 13.00 12.05 6.99
CA LEU A 51 11.68 11.58 7.41
C LEU A 51 11.75 11.44 8.94
N THR A 52 11.52 12.55 9.62
CA THR A 52 11.52 12.61 11.08
C THR A 52 10.10 12.78 11.58
N LEU A 53 9.80 12.14 12.70
CA LEU A 53 8.53 12.35 13.39
C LEU A 53 8.50 13.72 14.05
N SER A 54 7.37 14.39 14.04
CA SER A 54 7.13 15.56 14.85
C SER A 54 7.23 15.23 16.35
N GLU A 55 7.42 16.22 17.20
CA GLU A 55 7.49 15.99 18.65
C GLU A 55 6.19 15.38 19.22
N GLU A 56 5.04 15.76 18.65
CA GLU A 56 3.75 15.20 19.03
C GLU A 56 3.62 13.71 18.63
N GLU A 57 4.12 13.35 17.44
CA GLU A 57 4.18 11.96 16.98
C GLU A 57 5.16 11.15 17.84
N LYS A 58 6.34 11.69 18.16
CA LYS A 58 7.32 11.05 19.06
C LYS A 58 6.74 10.76 20.44
N GLU A 59 5.90 11.65 20.96
CA GLU A 59 5.21 11.42 22.23
C GLU A 59 4.25 10.21 22.11
N ILE A 60 3.47 10.13 21.03
CA ILE A 60 2.56 9.01 20.76
C ILE A 60 3.32 7.68 20.62
N PHE A 61 4.49 7.72 19.96
CA PHE A 61 5.35 6.55 19.76
C PHE A 61 6.44 6.37 20.80
N SER A 62 6.41 7.09 21.93
CA SER A 62 7.48 7.13 22.94
C SER A 62 7.98 5.76 23.40
N TYR A 63 7.10 4.75 23.47
CA TYR A 63 7.46 3.37 23.79
C TYR A 63 8.40 2.73 22.77
N PHE A 64 8.30 3.14 21.50
CA PHE A 64 9.05 2.57 20.38
C PHE A 64 10.31 3.36 20.04
N MET A 65 10.42 4.61 20.45
CA MET A 65 11.57 5.49 20.13
C MET A 65 12.94 4.95 20.60
N PRO A 66 13.05 4.20 21.74
CA PRO A 66 14.33 3.62 22.14
C PRO A 66 14.81 2.46 21.28
N ILE A 67 13.99 1.99 20.31
CA ILE A 67 14.35 0.85 19.45
C ILE A 67 15.06 1.41 18.20
N ASP A 68 16.29 0.97 17.95
CA ASP A 68 17.09 1.38 16.80
C ASP A 68 16.33 1.19 15.47
N GLY A 69 16.31 2.24 14.63
CA GLY A 69 15.66 2.23 13.32
C GLY A 69 14.12 2.33 13.36
N MET A 70 13.50 2.28 14.52
CA MET A 70 12.04 2.29 14.62
C MET A 70 11.44 3.64 14.19
N GLU A 71 12.09 4.76 14.48
CA GLU A 71 11.63 6.08 14.03
C GLU A 71 11.53 6.12 12.50
N ASN A 72 12.57 5.72 11.79
CA ASN A 72 12.55 5.66 10.32
C ASN A 72 11.46 4.73 9.78
N THR A 73 11.30 3.58 10.41
CA THR A 73 10.28 2.59 10.02
C THR A 73 8.86 3.15 10.17
N ILE A 74 8.59 3.83 11.28
CA ILE A 74 7.30 4.51 11.53
C ILE A 74 7.08 5.62 10.52
N CYS A 75 8.09 6.47 10.27
CA CYS A 75 8.03 7.54 9.26
C CYS A 75 7.69 7.00 7.87
N GLN A 76 8.36 5.93 7.44
CA GLN A 76 8.10 5.31 6.14
C GLN A 76 6.67 4.76 6.05
N ALA A 77 6.19 4.11 7.11
CA ALA A 77 4.82 3.60 7.17
C ALA A 77 3.79 4.73 7.05
N LEU A 78 3.95 5.79 7.85
CA LEU A 78 3.07 6.97 7.80
C LEU A 78 3.10 7.66 6.44
N THR A 79 4.29 7.86 5.87
CA THR A 79 4.47 8.49 4.56
C THR A 79 3.78 7.68 3.45
N GLY A 80 3.91 6.35 3.46
CA GLY A 80 3.25 5.49 2.49
C GLY A 80 1.72 5.59 2.55
N VAL A 81 1.16 5.64 3.75
CA VAL A 81 -0.29 5.81 3.94
C VAL A 81 -0.74 7.22 3.53
N ARG A 82 -0.03 8.27 3.96
CA ARG A 82 -0.32 9.67 3.58
C ARG A 82 -0.36 9.83 2.06
N TYR A 83 0.67 9.33 1.37
CA TYR A 83 0.72 9.34 -0.09
C TYR A 83 -0.50 8.63 -0.72
N ARG A 84 -0.89 7.47 -0.19
CA ARG A 84 -2.08 6.77 -0.65
C ARG A 84 -3.33 7.61 -0.45
N LEU A 85 -3.55 8.13 0.75
CA LEU A 85 -4.75 8.91 1.09
C LEU A 85 -4.89 10.17 0.22
N GLU A 86 -3.78 10.76 -0.21
CA GLU A 86 -3.79 11.92 -1.09
C GLU A 86 -4.03 11.56 -2.56
N ASN A 87 -3.40 10.46 -3.04
CA ASN A 87 -3.26 10.20 -4.47
C ASN A 87 -4.06 9.00 -4.98
N LYS A 88 -4.62 8.17 -4.12
CA LYS A 88 -5.35 6.95 -4.51
C LYS A 88 -6.80 7.00 -4.06
N LYS A 89 -7.66 6.35 -4.86
CA LYS A 89 -9.10 6.30 -4.61
C LYS A 89 -9.56 5.01 -3.92
N ASN A 90 -8.65 4.07 -3.71
CA ASN A 90 -8.98 2.76 -3.15
C ASN A 90 -7.86 2.22 -2.24
N SER A 91 -8.10 1.04 -1.69
CA SER A 91 -7.22 0.35 -0.74
C SER A 91 -6.24 -0.62 -1.40
N ALA A 92 -6.02 -0.51 -2.71
CA ALA A 92 -5.13 -1.43 -3.45
C ALA A 92 -3.63 -1.27 -3.11
N SER A 93 -3.25 -0.25 -2.34
CA SER A 93 -1.85 0.00 -1.94
C SER A 93 -1.80 0.77 -0.63
N GLY A 94 -0.62 0.93 -0.04
CA GLY A 94 -0.42 1.75 1.17
C GLY A 94 -1.05 1.15 2.42
N ASN A 95 -1.25 -0.16 2.47
CA ASN A 95 -1.61 -0.85 3.70
C ASN A 95 -0.35 -1.26 4.47
N ILE A 96 -0.47 -1.55 5.75
CA ILE A 96 0.67 -1.73 6.65
C ILE A 96 0.77 -3.17 7.12
N ILE A 97 2.00 -3.69 7.17
CA ILE A 97 2.35 -4.94 7.85
C ILE A 97 3.17 -4.62 9.08
N ILE A 98 2.77 -5.16 10.22
CA ILE A 98 3.50 -5.04 11.48
C ILE A 98 4.00 -6.43 11.89
N GLN A 99 5.32 -6.59 11.89
CA GLN A 99 5.97 -7.84 12.21
C GLN A 99 6.62 -7.75 13.60
N GLY A 100 6.57 -8.83 14.36
CA GLY A 100 7.24 -8.85 15.66
C GLY A 100 6.90 -10.09 16.49
N GLY A 101 7.69 -10.31 17.53
CA GLY A 101 7.51 -11.41 18.46
C GLY A 101 6.18 -11.33 19.25
N VAL A 102 5.88 -12.39 20.01
CA VAL A 102 4.75 -12.36 20.95
C VAL A 102 5.05 -11.31 22.04
N GLY A 103 4.08 -10.43 22.30
CA GLY A 103 4.25 -9.41 23.35
C GLY A 103 5.12 -8.20 22.94
N SER A 104 5.53 -8.06 21.68
CA SER A 104 6.37 -6.94 21.22
C SER A 104 5.62 -5.60 21.03
N GLY A 105 4.33 -5.53 21.35
CA GLY A 105 3.56 -4.29 21.22
C GLY A 105 2.96 -4.02 19.84
N LYS A 106 2.90 -5.01 18.93
CA LYS A 106 2.37 -4.83 17.57
C LYS A 106 1.01 -4.15 17.51
N THR A 107 0.05 -4.62 18.31
CA THR A 107 -1.29 -4.04 18.35
C THR A 107 -1.28 -2.60 18.89
N MET A 108 -0.37 -2.29 19.83
CA MET A 108 -0.17 -0.92 20.31
C MET A 108 0.40 -0.04 19.20
N LEU A 109 1.40 -0.53 18.46
CA LEU A 109 1.95 0.18 17.31
C LEU A 109 0.87 0.44 16.24
N ALA A 110 0.07 -0.59 15.89
CA ALA A 110 -1.05 -0.43 14.96
C ALA A 110 -2.03 0.67 15.42
N SER A 111 -2.39 0.66 16.70
CA SER A 111 -3.32 1.64 17.29
C SER A 111 -2.73 3.06 17.28
N ASN A 112 -1.44 3.21 17.55
CA ASN A 112 -0.76 4.51 17.54
C ASN A 112 -0.64 5.06 16.11
N LEU A 113 -0.30 4.21 15.10
CA LEU A 113 -0.29 4.61 13.69
C LEU A 113 -1.67 5.11 13.24
N ILE A 114 -2.74 4.38 13.57
CA ILE A 114 -4.11 4.80 13.26
C ILE A 114 -4.44 6.12 13.94
N LYS A 115 -4.08 6.29 15.21
CA LYS A 115 -4.34 7.52 15.96
C LYS A 115 -3.70 8.74 15.31
N VAL A 116 -2.42 8.64 14.92
CA VAL A 116 -1.72 9.73 14.22
C VAL A 116 -2.42 10.06 12.92
N LEU A 117 -2.70 9.06 12.09
CA LEU A 117 -3.37 9.26 10.80
C LEU A 117 -4.78 9.84 10.93
N GLN A 118 -5.53 9.50 11.98
CA GLN A 118 -6.86 10.07 12.24
C GLN A 118 -6.80 11.53 12.72
N ILE A 119 -5.73 11.93 13.41
CA ILE A 119 -5.53 13.31 13.84
C ILE A 119 -5.18 14.19 12.63
N GLU A 120 -4.41 13.67 11.69
CA GLU A 120 -3.84 14.41 10.57
C GLU A 120 -4.78 14.51 9.35
N THR A 121 -5.71 13.58 9.23
CA THR A 121 -6.53 13.49 8.01
C THR A 121 -8.00 13.26 8.31
N ASP A 122 -8.85 14.02 7.63
CA ASP A 122 -10.30 13.84 7.66
C ASP A 122 -10.76 12.60 6.86
N LYS A 123 -9.83 11.86 6.24
CA LYS A 123 -10.16 10.72 5.36
C LYS A 123 -10.29 9.38 6.08
N LEU A 124 -9.83 9.29 7.34
CA LEU A 124 -9.91 8.07 8.16
C LEU A 124 -10.82 8.26 9.38
N THR A 125 -11.99 8.86 9.16
CA THR A 125 -12.96 9.18 10.21
C THR A 125 -13.89 8.02 10.58
N GLY A 126 -13.85 6.95 9.80
CA GLY A 126 -14.67 5.75 10.02
C GLY A 126 -14.24 4.92 11.22
N ASN A 127 -14.94 3.82 11.43
CA ASN A 127 -14.69 2.92 12.55
C ASN A 127 -13.34 2.20 12.44
N VAL A 128 -12.72 1.95 13.59
CA VAL A 128 -11.57 1.06 13.69
C VAL A 128 -12.06 -0.31 14.12
N GLY A 129 -11.89 -1.30 13.25
CA GLY A 129 -12.21 -2.69 13.53
C GLY A 129 -10.94 -3.49 13.86
N LYS A 130 -11.10 -4.52 14.71
CA LYS A 130 -10.06 -5.51 14.98
C LYS A 130 -10.63 -6.91 14.85
N ILE A 131 -9.92 -7.80 14.16
CA ILE A 131 -10.35 -9.17 13.92
C ILE A 131 -9.17 -10.13 13.86
N ASP A 132 -9.33 -11.33 14.40
CA ASP A 132 -8.39 -12.42 14.21
C ASP A 132 -8.55 -13.06 12.82
N ALA A 133 -7.42 -13.43 12.18
CA ALA A 133 -7.39 -13.99 10.83
C ALA A 133 -8.27 -15.26 10.67
N GLU A 134 -8.27 -16.16 11.67
CA GLU A 134 -9.11 -17.37 11.60
C GLU A 134 -10.61 -17.04 11.69
N GLN A 135 -10.96 -15.98 12.40
CA GLN A 135 -12.35 -15.51 12.42
C GLN A 135 -12.71 -14.84 11.10
N LEU A 136 -11.80 -14.07 10.49
CA LEU A 136 -12.02 -13.44 9.18
C LEU A 136 -12.21 -14.50 8.09
N ASN A 137 -11.44 -15.60 8.14
CA ASN A 137 -11.61 -16.72 7.20
C ASN A 137 -13.01 -17.35 7.20
N LYS A 138 -13.76 -17.17 8.27
CA LYS A 138 -15.11 -17.74 8.46
C LYS A 138 -16.23 -16.72 8.22
N LYS A 139 -15.89 -15.46 7.99
CA LYS A 139 -16.86 -14.38 7.81
C LYS A 139 -16.96 -13.93 6.37
N ASP A 140 -18.02 -13.23 6.07
CA ASP A 140 -18.13 -12.48 4.83
C ASP A 140 -17.20 -11.26 4.89
N VAL A 141 -16.13 -11.27 4.09
CA VAL A 141 -15.12 -10.23 4.04
C VAL A 141 -15.70 -8.89 3.59
N ALA A 142 -16.65 -8.89 2.64
CA ALA A 142 -17.30 -7.68 2.17
C ALA A 142 -18.08 -7.00 3.30
N LEU A 143 -18.80 -7.78 4.10
CA LEU A 143 -19.51 -7.28 5.27
C LEU A 143 -18.57 -6.76 6.35
N VAL A 144 -17.41 -7.37 6.54
CA VAL A 144 -16.41 -6.88 7.51
C VAL A 144 -15.84 -5.55 7.05
N LEU A 145 -15.42 -5.43 5.79
CA LEU A 145 -14.88 -4.18 5.24
C LEU A 145 -15.92 -3.05 5.24
N SER A 146 -17.17 -3.34 4.90
CA SER A 146 -18.24 -2.32 4.90
C SER A 146 -18.49 -1.70 6.28
N LYS A 147 -18.28 -2.45 7.37
CA LYS A 147 -18.45 -1.96 8.75
C LYS A 147 -17.36 -0.97 9.18
N VAL A 148 -16.24 -0.96 8.49
CA VAL A 148 -15.08 -0.09 8.75
C VAL A 148 -14.78 0.82 7.56
N SER A 149 -15.74 1.02 6.66
CA SER A 149 -15.60 1.94 5.52
C SER A 149 -15.20 3.33 6.00
N GLY A 150 -14.27 3.98 5.31
CA GLY A 150 -13.66 5.25 5.70
C GLY A 150 -12.80 5.19 6.95
N GLY A 151 -12.48 4.00 7.44
CA GLY A 151 -11.70 3.79 8.65
C GLY A 151 -10.62 2.73 8.49
N CYS A 152 -10.39 1.94 9.55
CA CYS A 152 -9.26 1.03 9.62
C CYS A 152 -9.66 -0.38 10.06
N LEU A 153 -8.96 -1.40 9.53
CA LEU A 153 -9.09 -2.79 9.94
C LEU A 153 -7.75 -3.35 10.40
N ILE A 154 -7.64 -3.75 11.66
CA ILE A 154 -6.49 -4.48 12.20
C ILE A 154 -6.78 -5.98 12.12
N ILE A 155 -5.90 -6.74 11.47
CA ILE A 155 -6.00 -8.20 11.35
C ILE A 155 -4.88 -8.84 12.18
N GLU A 156 -5.26 -9.45 13.30
CA GLU A 156 -4.34 -10.18 14.18
C GLU A 156 -4.05 -11.57 13.66
N GLY A 157 -2.80 -12.02 13.80
CA GLY A 157 -2.38 -13.35 13.35
C GLY A 157 -2.52 -13.56 11.85
N ALA A 158 -2.22 -12.52 11.08
CA ALA A 158 -2.48 -12.43 9.64
C ALA A 158 -1.84 -13.56 8.81
N GLY A 159 -0.73 -14.14 9.27
CA GLY A 159 -0.13 -15.31 8.62
C GLY A 159 -1.02 -16.56 8.57
N ARG A 160 -2.21 -16.52 9.20
CA ARG A 160 -3.24 -17.57 9.15
C ARG A 160 -4.38 -17.26 8.18
N LEU A 161 -4.30 -16.15 7.43
CA LEU A 161 -5.26 -15.86 6.38
C LEU A 161 -5.23 -16.93 5.29
N SER A 162 -6.40 -17.49 4.98
CA SER A 162 -6.53 -18.44 3.87
C SER A 162 -6.33 -17.76 2.52
N GLU A 163 -5.84 -18.49 1.52
CA GLU A 163 -5.68 -17.97 0.15
C GLU A 163 -6.99 -17.39 -0.41
N ARG A 164 -8.11 -18.05 -0.10
CA ARG A 164 -9.44 -17.56 -0.47
C ARG A 164 -9.74 -16.19 0.14
N THR A 165 -9.43 -16.00 1.42
CA THR A 165 -9.67 -14.74 2.12
C THR A 165 -8.77 -13.65 1.57
N GLN A 166 -7.48 -13.95 1.33
CA GLN A 166 -6.53 -13.02 0.71
C GLN A 166 -7.01 -12.56 -0.66
N GLU A 167 -7.44 -13.50 -1.51
CA GLU A 167 -7.92 -13.16 -2.85
C GLU A 167 -9.22 -12.34 -2.81
N THR A 168 -10.15 -12.68 -1.92
CA THR A 168 -11.37 -11.90 -1.71
C THR A 168 -11.06 -10.49 -1.23
N MET A 169 -10.13 -10.34 -0.26
CA MET A 169 -9.67 -9.02 0.19
C MET A 169 -9.04 -8.23 -0.95
N ARG A 170 -8.15 -8.85 -1.72
CA ARG A 170 -7.49 -8.20 -2.86
C ARG A 170 -8.50 -7.63 -3.85
N GLN A 171 -9.51 -8.42 -4.21
CA GLN A 171 -10.56 -7.99 -5.13
C GLN A 171 -11.40 -6.84 -4.58
N LEU A 172 -11.82 -6.93 -3.32
CA LEU A 172 -12.64 -5.90 -2.69
C LEU A 172 -11.86 -4.60 -2.46
N MET A 173 -10.63 -4.70 -1.97
CA MET A 173 -9.77 -3.55 -1.71
C MET A 173 -9.32 -2.82 -2.98
N SER A 174 -9.37 -3.48 -4.14
CA SER A 174 -9.09 -2.87 -5.45
C SER A 174 -10.29 -2.13 -6.05
N GLN A 175 -11.48 -2.23 -5.46
CA GLN A 175 -12.65 -1.49 -5.95
C GLN A 175 -12.53 0.00 -5.62
N GLU A 176 -13.04 0.86 -6.52
CA GLU A 176 -12.95 2.32 -6.36
C GLU A 176 -13.60 2.85 -5.08
N ASN A 177 -14.57 2.11 -4.53
CA ASN A 177 -15.30 2.52 -3.33
C ASN A 177 -14.72 1.95 -2.03
N CYS A 178 -13.60 1.21 -2.08
CA CYS A 178 -12.98 0.69 -0.88
C CYS A 178 -11.93 1.68 -0.35
N ASP A 179 -12.22 2.31 0.75
CA ASP A 179 -11.42 3.35 1.41
C ASP A 179 -10.82 2.91 2.75
N VAL A 180 -10.88 1.62 3.05
CA VAL A 180 -10.40 1.05 4.32
C VAL A 180 -8.87 0.97 4.34
N LEU A 181 -8.23 1.44 5.44
CA LEU A 181 -6.83 1.16 5.72
C LEU A 181 -6.72 -0.18 6.45
N VAL A 182 -5.96 -1.11 5.86
CA VAL A 182 -5.74 -2.43 6.46
C VAL A 182 -4.35 -2.51 7.09
N LEU A 183 -4.31 -2.93 8.36
CA LEU A 183 -3.08 -3.22 9.08
C LEU A 183 -3.07 -4.72 9.42
N MET A 184 -2.05 -5.44 8.98
CA MET A 184 -1.85 -6.85 9.32
C MET A 184 -0.75 -6.99 10.35
N GLU A 185 -0.98 -7.83 11.38
CA GLU A 185 0.05 -8.11 12.38
C GLU A 185 0.25 -9.60 12.60
N ASP A 186 1.51 -10.05 12.63
CA ASP A 186 1.91 -11.40 13.07
C ASP A 186 3.44 -11.46 13.25
N GLN A 187 3.95 -12.66 13.51
CA GLN A 187 5.37 -12.96 13.50
C GLN A 187 5.92 -12.95 12.06
N LYS A 188 7.13 -12.42 11.87
CA LYS A 188 7.79 -12.30 10.57
C LYS A 188 7.71 -13.58 9.74
N LYS A 189 8.11 -14.72 10.29
CA LYS A 189 8.10 -16.00 9.56
C LYS A 189 6.73 -16.41 9.02
N ARG A 190 5.65 -16.05 9.73
CA ARG A 190 4.28 -16.37 9.31
C ARG A 190 3.83 -15.45 8.19
N ILE A 191 4.12 -14.15 8.32
CA ILE A 191 3.84 -13.17 7.28
C ILE A 191 4.61 -13.51 6.00
N ASP A 192 5.92 -13.71 6.09
CA ASP A 192 6.77 -14.03 4.93
C ASP A 192 6.27 -15.29 4.20
N LYS A 193 5.91 -16.33 4.97
CA LYS A 193 5.35 -17.55 4.39
C LYS A 193 4.03 -17.28 3.67
N MET A 194 3.13 -16.51 4.26
CA MET A 194 1.84 -16.19 3.67
C MET A 194 2.01 -15.37 2.39
N LEU A 195 2.81 -14.30 2.43
CA LEU A 195 3.02 -13.41 1.29
C LEU A 195 3.80 -14.06 0.14
N SER A 196 4.70 -15.00 0.42
CA SER A 196 5.45 -15.72 -0.62
C SER A 196 4.57 -16.55 -1.56
N HIS A 197 3.36 -16.91 -1.13
CA HIS A 197 2.41 -17.67 -1.94
C HIS A 197 1.42 -16.78 -2.73
N ASN A 198 1.39 -15.47 -2.44
CA ASN A 198 0.45 -14.53 -3.08
C ASN A 198 1.09 -13.16 -3.28
N SER A 199 1.91 -13.03 -4.32
CA SER A 199 2.60 -11.78 -4.65
C SER A 199 1.66 -10.63 -4.96
N ALA A 200 0.50 -10.90 -5.56
CA ALA A 200 -0.49 -9.88 -5.87
C ALA A 200 -1.14 -9.29 -4.60
N PHE A 201 -1.37 -10.12 -3.58
CA PHE A 201 -1.84 -9.64 -2.29
C PHE A 201 -0.71 -8.91 -1.53
N ALA A 202 0.52 -9.43 -1.60
CA ALA A 202 1.68 -8.79 -0.99
C ALA A 202 1.91 -7.36 -1.52
N ALA A 203 1.70 -7.13 -2.81
CA ALA A 203 1.87 -5.81 -3.44
C ALA A 203 0.89 -4.73 -2.92
N MET A 204 -0.15 -5.09 -2.19
CA MET A 204 -1.07 -4.14 -1.56
C MET A 204 -0.50 -3.51 -0.28
N PHE A 205 0.59 -4.04 0.23
CA PHE A 205 1.24 -3.63 1.46
C PHE A 205 2.61 -3.03 1.14
N THR A 206 2.82 -1.77 1.47
CA THR A 206 3.97 -0.98 1.00
C THR A 206 5.11 -0.85 1.99
N SER A 207 4.96 -1.35 3.20
CA SER A 207 6.04 -1.25 4.17
C SER A 207 6.06 -2.43 5.13
N ASP A 208 7.20 -3.06 5.21
CA ASP A 208 7.59 -3.85 6.37
C ASP A 208 7.90 -2.89 7.50
N ALA A 209 6.93 -2.61 8.36
CA ALA A 209 7.21 -2.08 9.68
C ALA A 209 7.81 -3.24 10.49
N ALA A 210 9.11 -3.40 10.38
CA ALA A 210 9.87 -4.51 10.97
C ALA A 210 10.17 -4.25 12.46
#